data_05d98379a0846fbb137b7e470ac86d56
#
_entry.id   05d98379a0846fbb137b7e470ac86d56
#
_cell.length_a   1.000
_cell.length_b   1.000
_cell.length_c   1.000
_cell.angle_alpha   90.00
_cell.angle_beta   90.00
_cell.angle_gamma   90.00
#
_symmetry.space_group_name_H-M   'P 1'
#
loop_
_entity.id
_entity.type
_entity.pdbx_description
1 polymer ?
#
loop_
_entity_poly.entity_id
_entity_poly.type
_entity_poly.pdbx_seq_one_letter_code
_entity_poly.pdbx_strand_id
1 'polypeptide(L)' 'MTDSLQPRLDRLEILYSEQDYVIQALNDTISQQDREISRLTLHLEQLRLQMQSLRSELSPDINAGFEQPPHY' A
#
# COMPACT_ATOMS: atom_id res chain seq x y z
N MET A 1 -13.12 -49.83 6.80
CA MET A 1 -11.92 -49.05 6.91
C MET A 1 -11.70 -48.15 5.72
N THR A 2 -11.74 -48.72 4.53
CA THR A 2 -11.63 -47.91 3.29
C THR A 2 -12.75 -46.88 3.19
N ASP A 3 -13.93 -47.18 3.73
CA ASP A 3 -15.09 -46.30 3.67
C ASP A 3 -14.88 -45.00 4.47
N SER A 4 -14.16 -45.10 5.57
CA SER A 4 -13.93 -43.91 6.38
C SER A 4 -12.79 -43.05 5.82
N LEU A 5 -11.92 -43.67 5.04
CA LEU A 5 -10.80 -42.96 4.42
C LEU A 5 -11.26 -42.11 3.24
N GLN A 6 -12.15 -42.71 2.42
CA GLN A 6 -12.61 -42.00 1.23
C GLN A 6 -13.33 -40.68 1.53
N PRO A 7 -14.28 -40.64 2.48
CA PRO A 7 -14.90 -39.39 2.84
C PRO A 7 -13.92 -38.37 3.39
N ARG A 8 -12.91 -38.81 4.09
CA ARG A 8 -11.88 -37.91 4.62
C ARG A 8 -11.05 -37.31 3.50
N LEU A 9 -10.72 -38.13 2.51
CA LEU A 9 -9.99 -37.62 1.34
C LEU A 9 -10.84 -36.62 0.56
N ASP A 10 -12.11 -36.93 0.39
CA ASP A 10 -13.03 -36.02 -0.29
C ASP A 10 -13.10 -34.69 0.40
N ARG A 11 -13.19 -34.72 1.73
CA ARG A 11 -13.23 -33.50 2.52
C ARG A 11 -11.94 -32.70 2.36
N LEU A 12 -10.80 -33.38 2.39
CA LEU A 12 -9.51 -32.72 2.20
C LEU A 12 -9.41 -32.07 0.83
N GLU A 13 -9.91 -32.72 -0.19
CA GLU A 13 -9.93 -32.14 -1.52
C GLU A 13 -10.74 -30.87 -1.56
N ILE A 14 -11.89 -30.86 -0.91
CA ILE A 14 -12.74 -29.70 -0.87
C ILE A 14 -12.04 -28.55 -0.12
N LEU A 15 -11.46 -28.87 1.02
CA LEU A 15 -10.74 -27.87 1.81
C LEU A 15 -9.55 -27.32 1.04
N TYR A 16 -8.84 -28.17 0.34
CA TYR A 16 -7.72 -27.73 -0.46
C TYR A 16 -8.17 -26.74 -1.55
N SER A 17 -9.25 -27.09 -2.24
CA SER A 17 -9.79 -26.23 -3.28
C SER A 17 -10.24 -24.88 -2.72
N GLU A 18 -10.88 -24.91 -1.56
CA GLU A 18 -11.32 -23.68 -0.92
C GLU A 18 -10.14 -22.81 -0.52
N GLN A 19 -9.09 -23.42 0.03
CA GLN A 19 -7.89 -22.69 0.40
C GLN A 19 -7.20 -22.10 -0.81
N ASP A 20 -7.12 -22.86 -1.88
CA ASP A 20 -6.50 -22.38 -3.11
C ASP A 20 -7.24 -21.16 -3.64
N TYR A 21 -8.56 -21.22 -3.60
CA TYR A 21 -9.38 -20.08 -4.02
C TYR A 21 -9.11 -18.86 -3.17
N VAL A 22 -9.04 -19.04 -1.84
CA VAL A 22 -8.77 -17.94 -0.92
C VAL A 22 -7.38 -17.35 -1.16
N ILE A 23 -6.40 -18.20 -1.37
CA ILE A 23 -5.04 -17.75 -1.63
C ILE A 23 -4.99 -16.90 -2.90
N GLN A 24 -5.67 -17.33 -3.94
CA GLN A 24 -5.71 -16.57 -5.18
C GLN A 24 -6.40 -15.23 -4.98
N ALA A 25 -7.50 -15.20 -4.23
CA ALA A 25 -8.19 -13.97 -3.92
C ALA A 25 -7.32 -13.02 -3.10
N LEU A 26 -6.58 -13.56 -2.14
CA LEU A 26 -5.65 -12.77 -1.35
C LEU A 26 -4.52 -12.21 -2.20
N ASN A 27 -3.99 -13.01 -3.10
CA ASN A 27 -2.94 -12.53 -4.00
C ASN A 27 -3.42 -11.39 -4.87
N ASP A 28 -4.65 -11.48 -5.38
CA ASP A 28 -5.24 -10.41 -6.17
C ASP A 28 -5.40 -9.14 -5.33
N THR A 29 -5.86 -9.31 -4.10
CA THR A 29 -6.03 -8.19 -3.18
C THR A 29 -4.69 -7.53 -2.86
N ILE A 30 -3.68 -8.33 -2.60
CA ILE A 30 -2.34 -7.81 -2.30
C ILE A 30 -1.80 -7.03 -3.49
N SER A 31 -1.96 -7.56 -4.70
CA SER A 31 -1.53 -6.87 -5.90
C SER A 31 -2.23 -5.53 -6.07
N GLN A 32 -3.52 -5.52 -5.81
CA GLN A 32 -4.32 -4.30 -5.90
C GLN A 32 -3.87 -3.28 -4.86
N GLN A 33 -3.64 -3.73 -3.63
CA GLN A 33 -3.18 -2.86 -2.56
C GLN A 33 -1.79 -2.31 -2.86
N ASP A 34 -0.91 -3.12 -3.43
CA ASP A 34 0.41 -2.64 -3.83
C ASP A 34 0.31 -1.51 -4.84
N ARG A 35 -0.58 -1.65 -5.81
CA ARG A 35 -0.80 -0.60 -6.80
C ARG A 35 -1.35 0.66 -6.15
N GLU A 36 -2.25 0.52 -5.19
CA GLU A 36 -2.81 1.65 -4.48
C GLU A 36 -1.76 2.37 -3.65
N ILE A 37 -0.92 1.60 -2.96
CA ILE A 37 0.16 2.16 -2.16
C ILE A 37 1.14 2.91 -3.06
N SER A 38 1.49 2.36 -4.19
CA SER A 38 2.38 3.02 -5.13
C SER A 38 1.79 4.34 -5.63
N ARG A 39 0.50 4.32 -5.94
CA ARG A 39 -0.19 5.53 -6.38
C ARG A 39 -0.24 6.58 -5.29
N LEU A 40 -0.55 6.18 -4.08
CA LEU A 40 -0.57 7.10 -2.95
C LEU A 40 0.81 7.69 -2.68
N THR A 41 1.83 6.86 -2.75
CA THR A 41 3.19 7.31 -2.55
C THR A 41 3.56 8.37 -3.59
N LEU A 42 3.17 8.15 -4.82
CA LEU A 42 3.43 9.10 -5.89
C LEU A 42 2.69 10.41 -5.64
N HIS A 43 1.42 10.32 -5.26
CA HIS A 43 0.63 11.52 -4.97
C HIS A 43 1.20 12.30 -3.79
N LEU A 44 1.65 11.61 -2.76
CA LEU A 44 2.27 12.27 -1.62
C LEU A 44 3.54 13.00 -2.03
N GLU A 45 4.33 12.40 -2.89
CA GLU A 45 5.53 13.04 -3.38
C GLU A 45 5.20 14.28 -4.22
N GLN A 46 4.19 14.20 -5.05
CA GLN A 46 3.73 15.34 -5.83
C GLN A 46 3.24 16.47 -4.93
N LEU A 47 2.47 16.12 -3.90
CA LEU A 47 2.00 17.10 -2.94
C LEU A 47 3.16 17.77 -2.20
N ARG A 48 4.12 16.98 -1.81
CA ARG A 48 5.30 17.50 -1.13
C ARG A 48 6.01 18.53 -2.01
N LEU A 49 6.19 18.20 -3.27
CA LEU A 49 6.85 19.10 -4.21
C LEU A 49 6.03 20.35 -4.46
N GLN A 50 4.71 20.20 -4.56
CA GLN A 50 3.83 21.36 -4.74
C GLN A 50 3.87 22.28 -3.53
N MET A 51 3.87 21.71 -2.35
CA MET A 51 3.96 22.51 -1.13
C MET A 51 5.30 23.23 -1.03
N GLN A 52 6.35 22.55 -1.42
CA GLN A 52 7.67 23.15 -1.43
C GLN A 52 7.74 24.32 -2.41
N SER A 53 7.17 24.13 -3.58
CA SER A 53 7.12 25.15 -4.61
C SER A 53 6.28 26.33 -4.16
N LEU A 54 5.12 26.05 -3.60
CA LEU A 54 4.23 27.10 -3.09
C LEU A 54 4.89 27.90 -1.97
N ARG A 55 5.56 27.22 -1.09
CA ARG A 55 6.27 27.85 0.00
C ARG A 55 7.35 28.77 -0.52
N SER A 56 8.04 28.33 -1.56
CA SER A 56 9.07 29.10 -2.20
C SER A 56 8.51 30.35 -2.86
N GLU A 57 7.36 30.24 -3.50
CA GLU A 57 6.71 31.35 -4.18
C GLU A 57 6.13 32.36 -3.22
N LEU A 58 5.48 31.87 -2.18
CA LEU A 58 4.72 32.74 -1.30
C LEU A 58 5.57 33.48 -0.31
N SER A 59 6.73 32.97 0.02
CA SER A 59 7.44 33.53 1.16
C SER A 59 8.95 33.49 1.05
N PRO A 60 9.52 34.10 0.01
CA PRO A 60 10.96 34.26 0.06
C PRO A 60 11.38 35.11 1.24
N ASP A 61 10.60 36.15 1.56
CA ASP A 61 10.87 37.00 2.71
C ASP A 61 10.59 36.30 4.02
N ILE A 62 9.50 35.55 4.07
CA ILE A 62 9.14 34.81 5.27
C ILE A 62 10.16 33.72 5.54
N ASN A 63 10.58 33.03 4.50
CA ASN A 63 11.59 32.01 4.66
C ASN A 63 12.91 32.60 5.16
N ALA A 64 13.28 33.71 4.62
CA ALA A 64 14.47 34.38 5.08
C ALA A 64 14.36 34.77 6.53
N GLY A 65 13.18 35.26 6.93
CA GLY A 65 12.94 35.65 8.29
C GLY A 65 12.97 34.48 9.26
N PHE A 66 12.43 33.35 8.85
CA PHE A 66 12.34 32.19 9.74
C PHE A 66 13.60 31.34 9.72
N GLU A 67 14.22 31.23 8.60
CA GLU A 67 15.30 30.27 8.44
C GLU A 67 16.66 30.88 8.73
N GLN A 68 16.73 32.18 8.76
CA GLN A 68 18.01 32.83 8.90
C GLN A 68 18.25 33.58 10.21
N PRO A 69 17.40 33.50 11.20
CA PRO A 69 17.70 34.26 12.40
C PRO A 69 19.10 34.00 12.93
N PRO A 70 19.57 32.76 12.87
CA PRO A 70 20.91 32.50 13.38
C PRO A 70 22.05 33.07 12.53
N HIS A 71 21.73 33.70 11.47
CA HIS A 71 22.74 34.08 10.51
C HIS A 71 23.48 35.35 10.80
N TYR A 72 23.22 35.92 11.89
CA TYR A 72 23.96 37.16 12.18
C TYR A 72 25.40 36.95 12.43
#